data_507141dc315bc1868f9083bf8f67b695
#
_entry.id   507141dc315bc1868f9083bf8f67b695
#
_cell.length_a   1.000
_cell.length_b   1.000
_cell.length_c   1.000
_cell.angle_alpha   90.00
_cell.angle_beta   90.00
_cell.angle_gamma   90.00
#
_symmetry.space_group_name_H-M   'P 1'
#
loop_
_entity.id
_entity.type
_entity.pdbx_description
1 polymer ?
#
loop_
_entity_poly.entity_id
_entity_poly.type
_entity_poly.pdbx_seq_one_letter_code
_entity_poly.pdbx_strand_id
1 'polypeptide(L)'
;MISDEYFRSTSGDLFDYSIIKNINGQGTLHGDSTRPVNWALSVDITGNKYLIIETEMVSDFGGFYVNYMSDKKYRLEGRSSDDQWTIKCDDIDISSTAFSLVDNQTTFICSFEQIFLQKHFEAIKSVRAYISNFHFLGLESTNYGGSFLRDKFTIHIQNRQLEFKLLESSTVVKNLIKSGRIPSAIMSSLSVEINNDESIEDINNLLTNISFFLSTLTLNHNFCHVIEYESNDEVVMIEIANKMVSKYHGNILIDNLRISSGIKLIFEKSFMKYVELKEELDLVRFTHLIVELYQQRFIELKLATLIIAYEQLLTKYLLYSGVDIEKLENIQQKLGAINKLMRFIPKVLQDGELRDGVRNPLFHTGSIPFKTNEEIRSIYFEYQDLLMRIYLRIINYGGSYISRIDHNTSKPV
;
A
#
# COMPACT_ATOMS: atom_id res chain seq x y z
N MET A 1 -3.85 17.69 28.90
CA MET A 1 -3.54 16.33 28.36
C MET A 1 -4.67 15.94 27.44
N ILE A 2 -4.36 15.71 26.16
CA ILE A 2 -5.35 15.36 25.14
C ILE A 2 -5.91 13.98 25.49
N SER A 3 -7.24 13.88 25.65
CA SER A 3 -7.89 12.67 26.15
C SER A 3 -8.27 11.69 25.00
N ASP A 4 -8.47 10.42 25.35
CA ASP A 4 -9.01 9.41 24.41
C ASP A 4 -10.39 9.83 23.86
N GLU A 5 -11.13 10.62 24.61
CA GLU A 5 -12.45 11.11 24.23
C GLU A 5 -12.40 11.99 22.96
N TYR A 6 -11.33 12.76 22.79
CA TYR A 6 -11.09 13.53 21.58
C TYR A 6 -10.94 12.62 20.35
N PHE A 7 -10.13 11.58 20.46
CA PHE A 7 -9.93 10.62 19.37
C PHE A 7 -11.19 9.81 19.08
N ARG A 8 -11.97 9.42 20.13
CA ARG A 8 -13.26 8.75 19.96
C ARG A 8 -14.27 9.61 19.25
N SER A 9 -14.32 10.90 19.52
CA SER A 9 -15.22 11.83 18.81
C SER A 9 -14.90 11.95 17.32
N THR A 10 -13.64 11.75 16.95
CA THR A 10 -13.14 11.87 15.57
C THR A 10 -13.25 10.55 14.81
N SER A 11 -12.86 9.43 15.41
CA SER A 11 -12.83 8.09 14.78
C SER A 11 -14.04 7.21 15.13
N GLY A 12 -14.88 7.60 16.09
CA GLY A 12 -16.06 6.84 16.53
C GLY A 12 -15.68 5.43 17.00
N ASP A 13 -16.51 4.45 16.65
CA ASP A 13 -16.31 3.03 17.01
C ASP A 13 -14.95 2.45 16.51
N LEU A 14 -14.31 3.10 15.54
CA LEU A 14 -13.05 2.62 14.98
C LEU A 14 -11.86 2.82 15.93
N PHE A 15 -11.99 3.74 16.90
CA PHE A 15 -10.95 3.97 17.90
C PHE A 15 -10.63 2.71 18.73
N ASP A 16 -11.62 1.86 18.98
CA ASP A 16 -11.40 0.62 19.75
C ASP A 16 -10.51 -0.39 19.01
N TYR A 17 -10.40 -0.25 17.69
CA TYR A 17 -9.56 -1.07 16.81
C TYR A 17 -8.27 -0.34 16.37
N SER A 18 -7.92 0.78 17.02
CA SER A 18 -6.73 1.54 16.66
C SER A 18 -5.46 0.72 16.78
N ILE A 19 -4.55 0.88 15.82
CA ILE A 19 -3.22 0.27 15.83
C ILE A 19 -2.36 0.96 16.90
N ILE A 20 -2.42 2.29 16.95
CA ILE A 20 -1.82 3.10 18.01
C ILE A 20 -2.94 3.86 18.71
N LYS A 21 -3.13 3.56 20.00
CA LYS A 21 -4.03 4.32 20.86
C LYS A 21 -3.22 5.43 21.51
N ASN A 22 -3.74 6.60 21.54
CA ASN A 22 -3.31 7.82 22.21
C ASN A 22 -1.95 7.76 22.96
N ILE A 23 -0.86 7.95 22.24
CA ILE A 23 0.44 8.28 22.84
C ILE A 23 0.51 9.79 22.94
N ASN A 24 0.74 10.33 24.11
CA ASN A 24 0.79 11.77 24.34
C ASN A 24 2.01 12.19 25.15
N GLY A 25 2.37 13.47 25.07
CA GLY A 25 3.53 13.97 25.75
C GLY A 25 3.71 15.47 25.63
N GLN A 26 4.90 15.91 25.96
CA GLN A 26 5.34 17.31 25.85
C GLN A 26 6.53 17.40 24.91
N GLY A 27 6.69 18.56 24.31
CA GLY A 27 7.76 18.76 23.37
C GLY A 27 7.92 20.21 22.94
N THR A 28 8.64 20.36 21.85
CA THR A 28 8.94 21.65 21.25
C THR A 28 8.54 21.59 19.77
N LEU A 29 7.71 22.53 19.36
CA LEU A 29 7.38 22.78 17.96
C LEU A 29 8.32 23.86 17.42
N HIS A 30 9.09 23.50 16.40
CA HIS A 30 10.01 24.38 15.71
C HIS A 30 9.39 24.86 14.39
N GLY A 31 9.40 26.16 14.17
CA GLY A 31 8.95 26.85 12.98
C GLY A 31 9.67 28.19 12.88
N ASP A 32 8.97 29.29 12.58
CA ASP A 32 9.55 30.66 12.66
C ASP A 32 9.93 31.04 14.09
N SER A 33 9.30 30.42 15.07
CA SER A 33 9.65 30.49 16.49
C SER A 33 9.57 29.09 17.10
N THR A 34 10.37 28.89 18.14
CA THR A 34 10.37 27.65 18.92
C THR A 34 9.39 27.78 20.07
N ARG A 35 8.48 26.79 20.26
CA ARG A 35 7.44 26.87 21.29
C ARG A 35 7.27 25.56 22.02
N PRO A 36 7.04 25.61 23.35
CA PRO A 36 6.64 24.43 24.12
C PRO A 36 5.21 24.02 23.72
N VAL A 37 4.98 22.72 23.58
CA VAL A 37 3.69 22.16 23.18
C VAL A 37 3.39 20.88 23.94
N ASN A 38 2.09 20.57 24.09
CA ASN A 38 1.61 19.23 24.35
C ASN A 38 1.26 18.59 23.01
N TRP A 39 1.52 17.32 22.86
CA TRP A 39 1.18 16.56 21.66
C TRP A 39 0.46 15.27 21.99
N ALA A 40 -0.35 14.78 21.06
CA ALA A 40 -0.93 13.45 21.11
C ALA A 40 -1.00 12.84 19.71
N LEU A 41 -0.79 11.54 19.62
CA LEU A 41 -0.74 10.77 18.41
C LEU A 41 -1.60 9.53 18.51
N SER A 42 -2.42 9.28 17.47
CA SER A 42 -3.19 8.05 17.32
C SER A 42 -3.19 7.60 15.86
N VAL A 43 -3.28 6.30 15.62
CA VAL A 43 -3.47 5.70 14.29
C VAL A 43 -4.63 4.73 14.35
N ASP A 44 -5.72 5.02 13.66
CA ASP A 44 -6.89 4.15 13.63
C ASP A 44 -6.71 2.96 12.67
N ILE A 45 -7.65 2.03 12.71
CA ILE A 45 -7.62 0.82 11.88
C ILE A 45 -7.75 1.11 10.38
N THR A 46 -8.24 2.26 9.98
CA THR A 46 -8.32 2.66 8.57
C THR A 46 -6.98 3.18 8.03
N GLY A 47 -6.01 3.37 8.92
CA GLY A 47 -4.73 3.98 8.64
C GLY A 47 -4.72 5.50 8.71
N ASN A 48 -5.82 6.12 9.16
CA ASN A 48 -5.84 7.56 9.44
C ASN A 48 -4.97 7.87 10.65
N LYS A 49 -4.24 8.94 10.56
CA LYS A 49 -3.27 9.40 11.54
C LYS A 49 -3.71 10.73 12.09
N TYR A 50 -3.72 10.82 13.39
CA TYR A 50 -4.14 12.00 14.13
C TYR A 50 -2.97 12.48 14.98
N LEU A 51 -2.29 13.53 14.52
CA LEU A 51 -1.34 14.28 15.33
C LEU A 51 -2.00 15.58 15.77
N ILE A 52 -2.14 15.74 17.09
CA ILE A 52 -2.73 16.91 17.71
C ILE A 52 -1.64 17.61 18.49
N ILE A 53 -1.54 18.90 18.33
CA ILE A 53 -0.57 19.75 19.04
C ILE A 53 -1.34 20.88 19.75
N GLU A 54 -1.14 21.01 21.05
CA GLU A 54 -1.70 22.09 21.87
C GLU A 54 -0.61 23.01 22.40
N THR A 55 -0.85 24.29 22.34
CA THR A 55 0.04 25.32 22.91
C THR A 55 -0.79 26.39 23.61
N GLU A 56 -0.17 27.19 24.48
CA GLU A 56 -0.81 28.37 25.04
C GLU A 56 -1.22 29.34 23.92
N MET A 57 -2.33 30.04 24.14
CA MET A 57 -2.87 31.00 23.18
C MET A 57 -1.86 32.09 22.89
N VAL A 58 -1.53 32.26 21.62
CA VAL A 58 -0.55 33.27 21.20
C VAL A 58 -1.27 34.58 21.01
N SER A 59 -0.87 35.61 21.78
CA SER A 59 -1.39 36.98 21.68
C SER A 59 -1.13 37.64 20.30
N ASP A 60 -0.17 37.10 19.54
CA ASP A 60 0.15 37.58 18.19
C ASP A 60 -0.56 36.77 17.12
N PHE A 61 -1.86 36.98 16.99
CA PHE A 61 -2.70 36.36 15.95
C PHE A 61 -2.17 36.60 14.52
N GLY A 62 -1.44 37.65 14.27
CA GLY A 62 -0.92 38.04 12.95
C GLY A 62 0.15 37.10 12.41
N GLY A 63 1.07 36.62 13.24
CA GLY A 63 2.19 35.78 12.80
C GLY A 63 1.80 34.34 12.43
N PHE A 64 0.86 33.75 13.15
CA PHE A 64 0.41 32.36 12.89
C PHE A 64 -0.59 32.26 11.72
N TYR A 65 -1.47 33.25 11.55
CA TYR A 65 -2.46 33.26 10.45
C TYR A 65 -1.81 33.51 9.09
N VAL A 66 -0.76 34.30 9.02
CA VAL A 66 0.02 34.51 7.79
C VAL A 66 0.80 33.28 7.40
N ASN A 67 1.23 32.45 8.37
CA ASN A 67 1.98 31.23 8.14
C ASN A 67 1.09 30.01 7.78
N TYR A 68 -0.20 30.03 8.09
CA TYR A 68 -1.17 28.98 7.68
C TYR A 68 -1.32 28.90 6.14
N MET A 69 -1.05 29.98 5.44
CA MET A 69 -1.07 30.05 3.96
C MET A 69 0.34 29.88 3.35
N SER A 70 1.38 29.67 4.14
CA SER A 70 2.74 29.44 3.64
C SER A 70 3.02 27.95 3.56
N ASP A 71 3.76 27.51 2.54
CA ASP A 71 4.29 26.12 2.38
C ASP A 71 5.34 25.76 3.44
N LYS A 72 5.23 26.34 4.64
CA LYS A 72 6.19 26.14 5.72
C LYS A 72 5.90 24.86 6.47
N LYS A 73 6.92 24.04 6.59
CA LYS A 73 6.93 22.83 7.39
C LYS A 73 7.38 23.13 8.82
N TYR A 74 6.74 22.45 9.77
CA TYR A 74 7.11 22.49 11.18
C TYR A 74 7.81 21.19 11.57
N ARG A 75 8.58 21.25 12.65
CA ARG A 75 9.24 20.09 13.24
C ARG A 75 8.85 19.94 14.70
N LEU A 76 8.50 18.72 15.11
CA LEU A 76 8.20 18.37 16.50
C LEU A 76 9.29 17.47 17.07
N GLU A 77 9.80 17.83 18.23
CA GLU A 77 10.63 17.00 19.07
C GLU A 77 10.07 16.99 20.49
N GLY A 78 10.04 15.83 21.15
CA GLY A 78 9.48 15.76 22.49
C GLY A 78 9.62 14.39 23.15
N ARG A 79 8.96 14.24 24.31
CA ARG A 79 8.89 12.99 25.05
C ARG A 79 7.45 12.68 25.42
N SER A 80 7.15 11.39 25.52
CA SER A 80 5.86 10.93 26.02
C SER A 80 5.70 11.22 27.52
N SER A 81 4.44 11.30 27.97
CA SER A 81 4.11 11.60 29.37
C SER A 81 4.61 10.56 30.37
N ASP A 82 4.90 9.34 29.91
CA ASP A 82 5.51 8.23 30.67
C ASP A 82 7.04 8.21 30.56
N ASP A 83 7.65 9.20 29.89
CA ASP A 83 9.08 9.30 29.61
C ASP A 83 9.71 8.12 28.85
N GLN A 84 8.89 7.19 28.32
CA GLN A 84 9.39 6.02 27.63
C GLN A 84 9.77 6.32 26.18
N TRP A 85 9.05 7.24 25.50
CA TRP A 85 9.21 7.53 24.08
C TRP A 85 9.75 8.93 23.86
N THR A 86 10.71 9.04 22.95
CA THR A 86 11.03 10.30 22.28
C THR A 86 10.29 10.35 20.94
N ILE A 87 9.67 11.48 20.60
CA ILE A 87 9.04 11.73 19.31
C ILE A 87 9.91 12.65 18.46
N LYS A 88 9.99 12.33 17.18
CA LYS A 88 10.57 13.18 16.15
C LYS A 88 9.70 13.16 14.89
N CYS A 89 9.36 14.35 14.40
CA CYS A 89 8.64 14.56 13.15
C CYS A 89 9.19 15.81 12.48
N ASP A 90 9.70 15.67 11.25
CA ASP A 90 10.39 16.79 10.57
C ASP A 90 9.48 17.55 9.60
N ASP A 91 8.40 16.99 9.10
CA ASP A 91 7.56 17.58 8.05
C ASP A 91 6.10 17.66 8.47
N ILE A 92 5.77 18.59 9.36
CA ILE A 92 4.41 18.81 9.86
C ILE A 92 3.74 19.95 9.09
N ASP A 93 2.55 19.65 8.56
CA ASP A 93 1.61 20.62 8.04
C ASP A 93 0.45 20.80 9.02
N ILE A 94 0.08 22.03 9.32
CA ILE A 94 -1.11 22.35 10.11
C ILE A 94 -2.32 22.33 9.18
N SER A 95 -3.18 21.33 9.32
CA SER A 95 -4.37 21.15 8.48
C SER A 95 -5.60 21.86 9.02
N SER A 96 -5.67 22.08 10.33
CA SER A 96 -6.78 22.80 10.99
C SER A 96 -6.32 23.40 12.31
N THR A 97 -6.97 24.49 12.73
CA THR A 97 -6.70 25.20 14.00
C THR A 97 -8.00 25.46 14.74
N ALA A 98 -8.04 25.16 16.02
CA ALA A 98 -9.12 25.48 16.92
C ALA A 98 -8.61 26.33 18.10
N PHE A 99 -9.41 27.26 18.56
CA PHE A 99 -9.08 28.17 19.68
C PHE A 99 -10.06 27.98 20.82
N SER A 100 -9.56 27.74 22.02
CA SER A 100 -10.34 27.76 23.26
C SER A 100 -10.02 29.04 24.04
N LEU A 101 -10.99 29.96 24.09
CA LEU A 101 -10.87 31.17 24.90
C LEU A 101 -10.97 30.90 26.41
N VAL A 102 -11.63 29.78 26.77
CA VAL A 102 -11.82 29.39 28.17
C VAL A 102 -10.51 28.88 28.76
N ASP A 103 -9.80 28.06 28.01
CA ASP A 103 -8.56 27.40 28.47
C ASP A 103 -7.31 28.17 28.04
N ASN A 104 -7.47 29.26 27.33
CA ASN A 104 -6.38 30.05 26.76
C ASN A 104 -5.41 29.17 25.92
N GLN A 105 -5.97 28.25 25.12
CA GLN A 105 -5.23 27.26 24.33
C GLN A 105 -5.54 27.33 22.84
N THR A 106 -4.53 26.99 22.05
CA THR A 106 -4.64 26.77 20.62
C THR A 106 -4.36 25.30 20.32
N THR A 107 -5.27 24.65 19.64
CA THR A 107 -5.15 23.25 19.20
C THR A 107 -4.95 23.19 17.71
N PHE A 108 -3.90 22.52 17.26
CA PHE A 108 -3.60 22.25 15.85
C PHE A 108 -3.88 20.79 15.55
N ILE A 109 -4.60 20.53 14.46
CA ILE A 109 -4.70 19.21 13.84
C ILE A 109 -3.67 19.21 12.71
N CYS A 110 -2.76 18.26 12.76
CA CYS A 110 -1.59 18.23 11.89
C CYS A 110 -1.60 17.00 10.98
N SER A 111 -1.12 17.20 9.76
CA SER A 111 -0.68 16.13 8.86
C SER A 111 0.85 16.07 8.83
N PHE A 112 1.40 14.92 8.45
CA PHE A 112 2.84 14.70 8.40
C PHE A 112 3.17 13.59 7.38
N GLU A 113 4.40 13.56 6.90
CA GLU A 113 4.87 12.48 6.04
C GLU A 113 5.33 11.27 6.84
N GLN A 114 6.11 11.49 7.90
CA GLN A 114 6.68 10.44 8.73
C GLN A 114 6.88 10.90 10.16
N ILE A 115 6.58 10.00 11.12
CA ILE A 115 6.87 10.18 12.55
C ILE A 115 7.68 9.01 13.05
N PHE A 116 8.65 9.28 13.89
CA PHE A 116 9.40 8.31 14.67
C PHE A 116 9.11 8.49 16.16
N LEU A 117 8.78 7.36 16.81
CA LEU A 117 8.77 7.22 18.26
C LEU A 117 9.88 6.25 18.61
N GLN A 118 10.74 6.60 19.53
CA GLN A 118 11.92 5.80 19.87
C GLN A 118 12.15 5.76 21.38
N LYS A 119 12.45 4.54 21.89
CA LYS A 119 13.01 4.32 23.23
C LYS A 119 14.54 4.21 23.14
N HIS A 120 15.21 4.16 24.28
CA HIS A 120 16.62 3.75 24.30
C HIS A 120 16.72 2.24 24.10
N PHE A 121 17.53 1.78 23.15
CA PHE A 121 17.74 0.36 22.85
C PHE A 121 19.15 0.10 22.34
N GLU A 122 19.62 -1.17 22.49
CA GLU A 122 20.96 -1.58 22.02
C GLU A 122 20.93 -2.11 20.59
N ALA A 123 19.97 -2.98 20.27
CA ALA A 123 19.85 -3.60 18.94
C ALA A 123 18.39 -3.95 18.64
N ILE A 124 18.02 -3.90 17.37
CA ILE A 124 16.72 -4.35 16.87
C ILE A 124 16.87 -5.81 16.41
N LYS A 125 15.92 -6.68 16.80
CA LYS A 125 15.93 -8.12 16.49
C LYS A 125 14.84 -8.53 15.52
N SER A 126 13.70 -7.85 15.56
CA SER A 126 12.57 -8.13 14.67
C SER A 126 11.81 -6.86 14.33
N VAL A 127 11.03 -6.95 13.27
CA VAL A 127 10.14 -5.88 12.82
C VAL A 127 8.75 -6.44 12.61
N ARG A 128 7.74 -5.70 13.04
CA ARG A 128 6.33 -5.95 12.72
C ARG A 128 5.75 -4.78 11.94
N ALA A 129 5.37 -5.03 10.69
CA ALA A 129 4.76 -4.03 9.82
C ALA A 129 3.25 -4.29 9.68
N TYR A 130 2.42 -3.25 9.81
CA TYR A 130 0.96 -3.32 9.69
C TYR A 130 0.53 -2.92 8.28
N ILE A 131 -0.12 -3.86 7.57
CA ILE A 131 -0.40 -3.77 6.13
C ILE A 131 -1.87 -3.46 5.88
N SER A 132 -2.11 -2.41 5.07
CA SER A 132 -3.46 -2.06 4.60
C SER A 132 -3.94 -2.97 3.48
N ASN A 133 -5.27 -3.16 3.40
CA ASN A 133 -5.97 -3.84 2.30
C ASN A 133 -5.48 -5.28 1.99
N PHE A 134 -4.70 -5.88 2.86
CA PHE A 134 -4.24 -7.25 2.70
C PHE A 134 -5.01 -8.22 3.57
N HIS A 135 -6.02 -8.86 2.98
CA HIS A 135 -6.81 -9.92 3.62
C HIS A 135 -6.61 -11.22 2.85
N PHE A 136 -6.30 -12.29 3.55
CA PHE A 136 -5.99 -13.61 2.98
C PHE A 136 -6.65 -14.75 3.79
N LEU A 137 -6.65 -15.94 3.25
CA LEU A 137 -6.88 -17.17 4.00
C LEU A 137 -5.53 -17.70 4.48
N GLY A 138 -5.35 -17.85 5.77
CA GLY A 138 -4.15 -18.44 6.34
C GLY A 138 -4.00 -19.92 5.98
N LEU A 139 -2.77 -20.38 5.98
CA LEU A 139 -2.41 -21.81 5.77
C LEU A 139 -2.23 -22.52 7.10
N GLU A 140 -1.95 -21.77 8.14
CA GLU A 140 -1.73 -22.23 9.52
C GLU A 140 -2.86 -21.72 10.40
N SER A 141 -3.18 -22.49 11.44
CA SER A 141 -4.27 -22.16 12.36
C SER A 141 -3.74 -21.74 13.71
N THR A 142 -4.30 -20.66 14.24
CA THR A 142 -4.09 -20.23 15.62
C THR A 142 -5.27 -20.69 16.48
N ASN A 143 -4.99 -21.19 17.70
CA ASN A 143 -6.02 -21.59 18.67
C ASN A 143 -6.41 -20.39 19.53
N TYR A 144 -7.68 -20.00 19.45
CA TYR A 144 -8.28 -18.96 20.29
C TYR A 144 -9.36 -19.57 21.17
N GLY A 145 -9.00 -19.97 22.39
CA GLY A 145 -9.97 -20.48 23.37
C GLY A 145 -10.80 -21.67 22.90
N GLY A 146 -10.20 -22.61 22.15
CA GLY A 146 -10.87 -23.80 21.59
C GLY A 146 -11.38 -23.64 20.15
N SER A 147 -11.31 -22.45 19.57
CA SER A 147 -11.60 -22.22 18.16
C SER A 147 -10.31 -22.10 17.37
N PHE A 148 -10.26 -22.75 16.19
CA PHE A 148 -9.12 -22.67 15.28
C PHE A 148 -9.42 -21.72 14.13
N LEU A 149 -8.63 -20.65 14.00
CA LEU A 149 -8.70 -19.71 12.90
C LEU A 149 -7.49 -19.89 11.98
N ARG A 150 -7.74 -19.99 10.69
CA ARG A 150 -6.67 -19.93 9.67
C ARG A 150 -6.34 -18.48 9.39
N ASP A 151 -5.46 -17.92 10.18
CA ASP A 151 -5.16 -16.49 10.21
C ASP A 151 -3.70 -16.15 9.88
N LYS A 152 -2.84 -17.16 9.69
CA LYS A 152 -1.43 -16.92 9.37
C LYS A 152 -0.86 -17.84 8.30
N PHE A 153 0.23 -17.42 7.70
CA PHE A 153 1.11 -18.24 6.87
C PHE A 153 2.54 -17.72 6.93
N THR A 154 3.46 -18.66 6.79
CA THR A 154 4.89 -18.38 6.82
C THR A 154 5.51 -18.66 5.46
N ILE A 155 6.39 -17.77 4.99
CA ILE A 155 7.19 -17.95 3.79
C ILE A 155 8.67 -17.85 4.12
N HIS A 156 9.50 -18.49 3.30
CA HIS A 156 10.94 -18.41 3.41
C HIS A 156 11.51 -17.79 2.13
N ILE A 157 12.20 -16.66 2.27
CA ILE A 157 12.89 -15.99 1.17
C ILE A 157 14.36 -15.92 1.52
N GLN A 158 15.20 -16.58 0.71
CA GLN A 158 16.61 -16.78 1.05
C GLN A 158 16.71 -17.46 2.43
N ASN A 159 17.44 -16.86 3.38
CA ASN A 159 17.62 -17.37 4.74
C ASN A 159 16.71 -16.68 5.76
N ARG A 160 15.61 -16.05 5.32
CA ARG A 160 14.75 -15.23 6.15
C ARG A 160 13.34 -15.80 6.21
N GLN A 161 12.79 -15.83 7.40
CA GLN A 161 11.40 -16.15 7.65
C GLN A 161 10.55 -14.87 7.70
N LEU A 162 9.44 -14.89 6.98
CA LEU A 162 8.42 -13.85 6.94
C LEU A 162 7.10 -14.45 7.41
N GLU A 163 6.54 -13.96 8.50
CA GLU A 163 5.24 -14.42 9.01
C GLU A 163 4.17 -13.36 8.74
N PHE A 164 3.15 -13.72 7.97
CA PHE A 164 1.95 -12.91 7.76
C PHE A 164 0.83 -13.38 8.67
N LYS A 165 0.20 -12.44 9.37
CA LYS A 165 -0.90 -12.73 10.30
C LYS A 165 -2.06 -11.74 10.10
N LEU A 166 -3.31 -12.25 10.06
CA LEU A 166 -4.49 -11.39 10.09
C LEU A 166 -4.66 -10.76 11.48
N LEU A 167 -5.07 -9.51 11.51
CA LEU A 167 -5.45 -8.86 12.76
C LEU A 167 -6.78 -9.44 13.27
N GLU A 168 -6.97 -9.49 14.58
CA GLU A 168 -8.20 -9.98 15.21
C GLU A 168 -9.44 -9.21 14.74
N SER A 169 -9.28 -7.90 14.50
CA SER A 169 -10.31 -7.01 13.96
C SER A 169 -10.61 -7.22 12.47
N SER A 170 -9.81 -7.99 11.73
CA SER A 170 -9.86 -8.09 10.27
C SER A 170 -11.24 -8.48 9.72
N THR A 171 -11.97 -9.36 10.42
CA THR A 171 -13.32 -9.79 10.02
C THR A 171 -14.34 -8.66 10.20
N VAL A 172 -14.29 -7.94 11.32
CA VAL A 172 -15.16 -6.78 11.58
C VAL A 172 -14.93 -5.70 10.54
N VAL A 173 -13.67 -5.36 10.33
CA VAL A 173 -13.21 -4.35 9.38
C VAL A 173 -13.62 -4.70 7.95
N LYS A 174 -13.49 -5.96 7.53
CA LYS A 174 -13.96 -6.42 6.22
C LYS A 174 -15.47 -6.23 6.02
N ASN A 175 -16.27 -6.42 7.08
CA ASN A 175 -17.70 -6.16 7.03
C ASN A 175 -18.02 -4.65 6.93
N LEU A 176 -17.27 -3.79 7.61
CA LEU A 176 -17.39 -2.34 7.49
C LEU A 176 -17.06 -1.85 6.07
N ILE A 177 -16.03 -2.43 5.43
CA ILE A 177 -15.73 -2.13 4.02
C ILE A 177 -16.86 -2.59 3.10
N LYS A 178 -17.36 -3.83 3.27
CA LYS A 178 -18.46 -4.37 2.46
C LYS A 178 -19.74 -3.55 2.57
N SER A 179 -20.02 -3.01 3.75
CA SER A 179 -21.18 -2.11 3.97
C SER A 179 -20.94 -0.69 3.47
N GLY A 180 -19.76 -0.37 2.95
CA GLY A 180 -19.39 0.97 2.46
C GLY A 180 -19.15 2.01 3.56
N ARG A 181 -19.04 1.59 4.83
CA ARG A 181 -18.78 2.51 5.97
C ARG A 181 -17.35 3.03 5.95
N ILE A 182 -16.39 2.23 5.53
CA ILE A 182 -14.98 2.62 5.36
C ILE A 182 -14.45 2.17 3.99
N PRO A 183 -13.55 2.93 3.36
CA PRO A 183 -13.03 2.58 2.03
C PRO A 183 -11.91 1.52 2.09
N SER A 184 -11.15 1.48 3.16
CA SER A 184 -9.91 0.70 3.31
C SER A 184 -9.63 0.46 4.78
N ALA A 185 -8.73 -0.49 5.07
CA ALA A 185 -8.27 -0.70 6.44
C ALA A 185 -6.95 -1.47 6.52
N ILE A 186 -6.28 -1.37 7.66
CA ILE A 186 -5.18 -2.23 8.07
C ILE A 186 -5.78 -3.57 8.50
N MET A 187 -5.41 -4.66 7.81
CA MET A 187 -6.05 -5.97 7.99
C MET A 187 -5.10 -7.05 8.46
N SER A 188 -3.82 -6.85 8.26
CA SER A 188 -2.79 -7.85 8.58
C SER A 188 -1.50 -7.22 9.07
N SER A 189 -0.66 -8.05 9.65
CA SER A 189 0.72 -7.71 9.98
C SER A 189 1.69 -8.69 9.30
N LEU A 190 2.91 -8.21 9.10
CA LEU A 190 4.06 -8.96 8.64
C LEU A 190 5.13 -8.86 9.71
N SER A 191 5.61 -9.99 10.23
CA SER A 191 6.77 -10.06 11.13
C SER A 191 7.98 -10.59 10.37
N VAL A 192 9.13 -9.95 10.60
CA VAL A 192 10.41 -10.25 9.96
C VAL A 192 11.50 -10.24 11.01
N GLU A 193 12.30 -11.30 11.09
CA GLU A 193 13.52 -11.32 11.88
C GLU A 193 14.62 -10.52 11.16
N ILE A 194 15.41 -9.75 11.93
CA ILE A 194 16.50 -8.92 11.44
C ILE A 194 17.81 -9.64 11.70
N ASN A 195 18.66 -9.73 10.68
CA ASN A 195 20.03 -10.20 10.84
C ASN A 195 20.91 -9.07 11.42
N ASN A 196 21.94 -9.44 12.19
CA ASN A 196 22.78 -8.47 12.91
C ASN A 196 23.47 -7.42 12.03
N ASP A 197 23.65 -7.71 10.73
CA ASP A 197 24.36 -6.84 9.79
C ASP A 197 23.42 -5.92 8.98
N GLU A 198 22.11 -5.97 9.22
CA GLU A 198 21.12 -5.23 8.44
C GLU A 198 20.81 -3.87 9.03
N SER A 199 20.79 -2.88 8.18
CA SER A 199 20.35 -1.54 8.54
C SER A 199 18.81 -1.40 8.52
N ILE A 200 18.29 -0.39 9.19
CA ILE A 200 16.87 -0.02 9.11
C ILE A 200 16.47 0.27 7.65
N GLU A 201 17.37 0.85 6.87
CA GLU A 201 17.14 1.14 5.46
C GLU A 201 16.95 -0.14 4.63
N ASP A 202 17.76 -1.19 4.87
CA ASP A 202 17.61 -2.49 4.20
C ASP A 202 16.25 -3.12 4.51
N ILE A 203 15.81 -3.02 5.77
CA ILE A 203 14.49 -3.52 6.19
C ILE A 203 13.36 -2.72 5.53
N ASN A 204 13.45 -1.39 5.50
CA ASN A 204 12.46 -0.54 4.85
C ASN A 204 12.39 -0.81 3.33
N ASN A 205 13.52 -1.06 2.68
CA ASN A 205 13.57 -1.48 1.29
C ASN A 205 12.90 -2.84 1.08
N LEU A 206 13.14 -3.82 1.96
CA LEU A 206 12.47 -5.11 1.92
C LEU A 206 10.94 -4.96 2.08
N LEU A 207 10.47 -4.23 3.10
CA LEU A 207 9.05 -3.99 3.35
C LEU A 207 8.37 -3.26 2.18
N THR A 208 9.07 -2.30 1.57
CA THR A 208 8.62 -1.59 0.38
C THR A 208 8.47 -2.54 -0.81
N ASN A 209 9.46 -3.40 -1.07
CA ASN A 209 9.40 -4.40 -2.13
C ASN A 209 8.26 -5.40 -1.91
N ILE A 210 8.06 -5.87 -0.68
CA ILE A 210 6.93 -6.74 -0.31
C ILE A 210 5.60 -6.03 -0.54
N SER A 211 5.47 -4.77 -0.14
CA SER A 211 4.27 -3.96 -0.32
C SER A 211 3.86 -3.83 -1.79
N PHE A 212 4.79 -3.50 -2.68
CA PHE A 212 4.50 -3.39 -4.11
C PHE A 212 4.23 -4.75 -4.75
N PHE A 213 4.98 -5.78 -4.37
CA PHE A 213 4.73 -7.14 -4.86
C PHE A 213 3.34 -7.62 -4.47
N LEU A 214 2.96 -7.50 -3.19
CA LEU A 214 1.61 -7.80 -2.71
C LEU A 214 0.55 -6.97 -3.42
N SER A 215 0.81 -5.68 -3.65
CA SER A 215 -0.14 -4.80 -4.33
C SER A 215 -0.49 -5.29 -5.72
N THR A 216 0.48 -5.80 -6.48
CA THR A 216 0.23 -6.41 -7.79
C THR A 216 -0.56 -7.72 -7.66
N LEU A 217 -0.23 -8.56 -6.67
CA LEU A 217 -0.89 -9.86 -6.48
C LEU A 217 -2.35 -9.73 -6.00
N THR A 218 -2.63 -8.75 -5.18
CA THR A 218 -3.96 -8.50 -4.61
C THR A 218 -4.75 -7.46 -5.40
N LEU A 219 -4.11 -6.77 -6.34
CA LEU A 219 -4.69 -5.69 -7.14
C LEU A 219 -5.22 -4.52 -6.28
N ASN A 220 -4.65 -4.35 -5.08
CA ASN A 220 -4.94 -3.29 -4.13
C ASN A 220 -3.62 -2.68 -3.65
N HIS A 221 -3.62 -1.41 -3.22
CA HIS A 221 -2.45 -0.87 -2.54
C HIS A 221 -2.32 -1.51 -1.15
N ASN A 222 -1.21 -2.21 -0.92
CA ASN A 222 -0.87 -2.89 0.32
C ASN A 222 0.37 -2.22 0.91
N PHE A 223 0.19 -1.14 1.67
CA PHE A 223 1.30 -0.40 2.26
C PHE A 223 1.42 -0.64 3.75
N CYS A 224 2.66 -0.61 4.25
CA CYS A 224 2.97 -0.60 5.67
C CYS A 224 2.78 0.84 6.19
N HIS A 225 1.79 1.04 7.06
CA HIS A 225 1.47 2.34 7.65
C HIS A 225 2.16 2.57 8.99
N VAL A 226 2.31 1.49 9.74
CA VAL A 226 2.98 1.47 11.04
C VAL A 226 3.99 0.34 11.01
N ILE A 227 5.20 0.63 11.43
CA ILE A 227 6.29 -0.35 11.56
C ILE A 227 6.79 -0.29 12.99
N GLU A 228 6.66 -1.38 13.72
CA GLU A 228 7.20 -1.58 15.07
C GLU A 228 8.52 -2.33 14.97
N TYR A 229 9.55 -1.80 15.57
CA TYR A 229 10.85 -2.43 15.70
C TYR A 229 11.00 -2.96 17.11
N GLU A 230 11.33 -4.23 17.22
CA GLU A 230 11.34 -4.95 18.51
C GLU A 230 12.77 -5.34 18.91
N SER A 231 13.03 -5.24 20.22
CA SER A 231 14.23 -5.72 20.88
C SER A 231 13.83 -6.51 22.11
N ASN A 232 14.22 -7.78 22.22
CA ASN A 232 13.89 -8.65 23.35
C ASN A 232 12.37 -8.68 23.69
N ASP A 233 11.54 -8.84 22.67
CA ASP A 233 10.07 -8.90 22.75
C ASP A 233 9.39 -7.56 23.18
N GLU A 234 10.14 -6.47 23.24
CA GLU A 234 9.61 -5.15 23.50
C GLU A 234 9.71 -4.26 22.24
N VAL A 235 8.66 -3.48 21.98
CA VAL A 235 8.68 -2.44 20.94
C VAL A 235 9.58 -1.29 21.42
N VAL A 236 10.63 -1.01 20.65
CA VAL A 236 11.65 0.00 20.98
C VAL A 236 11.66 1.19 20.02
N MET A 237 11.11 1.01 18.82
CA MET A 237 10.90 2.10 17.87
C MET A 237 9.61 1.85 17.09
N ILE A 238 8.91 2.93 16.79
CA ILE A 238 7.71 2.92 15.92
C ILE A 238 7.92 3.95 14.84
N GLU A 239 7.77 3.53 13.60
CA GLU A 239 7.73 4.38 12.44
C GLU A 239 6.30 4.45 11.92
N ILE A 240 5.77 5.65 11.71
CA ILE A 240 4.45 5.89 11.15
C ILE A 240 4.63 6.71 9.89
N ALA A 241 4.28 6.14 8.74
CA ALA A 241 4.40 6.79 7.45
C ALA A 241 3.03 7.12 6.86
N ASN A 242 2.91 8.31 6.26
CA ASN A 242 1.72 8.69 5.51
C ASN A 242 1.76 8.05 4.13
N LYS A 243 1.09 6.92 3.97
CA LYS A 243 0.96 6.22 2.70
C LYS A 243 -0.45 6.42 2.14
N MET A 244 -0.54 6.63 0.84
CA MET A 244 -1.81 6.71 0.15
C MET A 244 -2.54 5.36 0.23
N VAL A 245 -3.80 5.36 0.63
CA VAL A 245 -4.62 4.15 0.73
C VAL A 245 -5.68 4.20 -0.36
N SER A 246 -5.66 3.21 -1.26
CA SER A 246 -6.72 3.02 -2.24
C SER A 246 -7.93 2.32 -1.61
N LYS A 247 -9.10 2.52 -2.21
CA LYS A 247 -10.30 1.77 -1.82
C LYS A 247 -10.07 0.29 -2.04
N TYR A 248 -10.35 -0.53 -1.02
CA TYR A 248 -10.34 -1.98 -1.12
C TYR A 248 -11.49 -2.49 -1.99
N HIS A 249 -11.22 -3.37 -2.95
CA HIS A 249 -12.25 -3.90 -3.86
C HIS A 249 -12.31 -5.43 -3.93
N GLY A 250 -11.56 -6.14 -3.12
CA GLY A 250 -11.62 -7.61 -3.00
C GLY A 250 -11.23 -8.40 -4.26
N ASN A 251 -10.71 -7.71 -5.27
CA ASN A 251 -10.18 -8.37 -6.46
C ASN A 251 -8.78 -8.88 -6.17
N ILE A 252 -8.46 -10.09 -6.57
CA ILE A 252 -7.18 -10.75 -6.25
C ILE A 252 -6.73 -11.52 -7.48
N LEU A 253 -5.45 -11.40 -7.83
CA LEU A 253 -4.83 -12.18 -8.91
C LEU A 253 -4.38 -13.56 -8.41
N ILE A 254 -3.83 -13.59 -7.19
CA ILE A 254 -3.38 -14.82 -6.53
C ILE A 254 -3.86 -14.81 -5.08
N ASP A 255 -4.57 -15.85 -4.66
CA ASP A 255 -5.01 -16.05 -3.28
C ASP A 255 -4.65 -17.45 -2.76
N ASN A 256 -4.81 -17.67 -1.46
CA ASN A 256 -4.60 -18.97 -0.84
C ASN A 256 -5.87 -19.84 -0.80
N LEU A 257 -7.04 -19.31 -1.17
CA LEU A 257 -8.31 -20.03 -1.12
C LEU A 257 -8.54 -20.86 -2.38
N ARG A 258 -8.38 -20.22 -3.56
CA ARG A 258 -8.64 -20.85 -4.87
C ARG A 258 -7.41 -21.55 -5.42
N ILE A 259 -6.23 -21.10 -5.00
CA ILE A 259 -4.94 -21.67 -5.39
C ILE A 259 -4.26 -22.12 -4.11
N SER A 260 -4.15 -23.45 -3.91
CA SER A 260 -3.51 -23.98 -2.71
C SER A 260 -2.13 -23.37 -2.50
N SER A 261 -1.96 -22.68 -1.37
CA SER A 261 -0.72 -21.97 -1.03
C SER A 261 -0.28 -20.92 -2.07
N GLY A 262 -1.21 -20.36 -2.84
CA GLY A 262 -0.89 -19.50 -4.00
C GLY A 262 0.02 -18.33 -3.66
N ILE A 263 -0.29 -17.57 -2.59
CA ILE A 263 0.55 -16.42 -2.16
C ILE A 263 1.92 -16.92 -1.70
N LYS A 264 1.98 -17.98 -0.88
CA LYS A 264 3.25 -18.56 -0.43
C LYS A 264 4.11 -18.98 -1.61
N LEU A 265 3.53 -19.71 -2.54
CA LEU A 265 4.23 -20.27 -3.69
C LEU A 265 4.84 -19.19 -4.58
N ILE A 266 4.09 -18.11 -4.86
CA ILE A 266 4.61 -17.04 -5.72
C ILE A 266 5.70 -16.23 -5.02
N PHE A 267 5.60 -16.01 -3.72
CA PHE A 267 6.69 -15.38 -2.97
C PHE A 267 7.97 -16.21 -3.05
N GLU A 268 7.91 -17.49 -2.72
CA GLU A 268 9.08 -18.37 -2.70
C GLU A 268 9.72 -18.54 -4.09
N LYS A 269 8.94 -18.49 -5.17
CA LYS A 269 9.45 -18.71 -6.53
C LYS A 269 9.83 -17.43 -7.27
N SER A 270 9.14 -16.32 -7.01
CA SER A 270 9.17 -15.16 -7.92
C SER A 270 9.54 -13.84 -7.26
N PHE A 271 9.52 -13.74 -5.94
CA PHE A 271 9.80 -12.47 -5.25
C PHE A 271 11.22 -11.96 -5.55
N MET A 272 12.22 -12.83 -5.51
CA MET A 272 13.59 -12.42 -5.81
C MET A 272 13.77 -11.96 -7.26
N LYS A 273 13.08 -12.63 -8.21
CA LYS A 273 13.09 -12.19 -9.62
C LYS A 273 12.36 -10.85 -9.80
N TYR A 274 11.29 -10.62 -9.06
CA TYR A 274 10.62 -9.32 -9.01
C TYR A 274 11.58 -8.23 -8.51
N VAL A 275 12.30 -8.46 -7.40
CA VAL A 275 13.26 -7.49 -6.83
C VAL A 275 14.38 -7.19 -7.83
N GLU A 276 14.92 -8.21 -8.50
CA GLU A 276 15.94 -8.06 -9.55
C GLU A 276 15.45 -7.16 -10.71
N LEU A 277 14.22 -7.35 -11.15
CA LEU A 277 13.67 -6.66 -12.32
C LEU A 277 12.98 -5.33 -12.00
N LYS A 278 12.77 -5.01 -10.74
CA LYS A 278 11.92 -3.91 -10.29
C LYS A 278 12.31 -2.57 -10.91
N GLU A 279 13.55 -2.20 -10.87
CA GLU A 279 14.05 -0.93 -11.41
C GLU A 279 14.12 -0.96 -12.94
N GLU A 280 14.70 -2.02 -13.52
CA GLU A 280 14.87 -2.16 -14.97
C GLU A 280 13.53 -2.11 -15.73
N LEU A 281 12.49 -2.71 -15.16
CA LEU A 281 11.17 -2.74 -15.77
C LEU A 281 10.21 -1.68 -15.22
N ASP A 282 10.64 -0.86 -14.27
CA ASP A 282 9.80 0.13 -13.58
C ASP A 282 8.50 -0.52 -13.03
N LEU A 283 8.68 -1.64 -12.29
CA LEU A 283 7.54 -2.44 -11.79
C LEU A 283 6.73 -1.71 -10.71
N VAL A 284 7.28 -0.71 -10.06
CA VAL A 284 6.54 0.17 -9.15
C VAL A 284 5.46 0.92 -9.90
N ARG A 285 5.81 1.58 -11.01
CA ARG A 285 4.85 2.27 -11.88
C ARG A 285 3.82 1.31 -12.47
N PHE A 286 4.27 0.14 -12.92
CA PHE A 286 3.37 -0.91 -13.41
C PHE A 286 2.34 -1.30 -12.34
N THR A 287 2.76 -1.50 -11.10
CA THR A 287 1.87 -1.82 -9.98
C THR A 287 0.83 -0.72 -9.76
N HIS A 288 1.24 0.55 -9.76
CA HIS A 288 0.30 1.68 -9.66
C HIS A 288 -0.74 1.67 -10.79
N LEU A 289 -0.30 1.48 -12.04
CA LEU A 289 -1.21 1.41 -13.19
C LEU A 289 -2.22 0.26 -13.04
N ILE A 290 -1.75 -0.92 -12.61
CA ILE A 290 -2.63 -2.08 -12.43
C ILE A 290 -3.63 -1.87 -11.28
N VAL A 291 -3.22 -1.33 -10.16
CA VAL A 291 -4.14 -1.04 -9.06
C VAL A 291 -5.14 0.04 -9.46
N GLU A 292 -4.68 1.08 -10.18
CA GLU A 292 -5.55 2.17 -10.66
C GLU A 292 -6.64 1.68 -11.60
N LEU A 293 -6.41 0.64 -12.43
CA LEU A 293 -7.46 0.01 -13.25
C LEU A 293 -8.72 -0.35 -12.46
N TYR A 294 -8.56 -0.72 -11.19
CA TYR A 294 -9.68 -1.14 -10.34
C TYR A 294 -10.36 0.03 -9.63
N GLN A 295 -9.69 1.18 -9.55
CA GLN A 295 -10.26 2.41 -8.96
C GLN A 295 -11.12 3.18 -9.98
N GLN A 296 -10.85 3.02 -11.27
CA GLN A 296 -11.60 3.70 -12.34
C GLN A 296 -13.05 3.21 -12.41
N ARG A 297 -13.98 4.13 -12.66
CA ARG A 297 -15.41 3.83 -12.84
C ARG A 297 -15.78 3.54 -14.28
N PHE A 298 -15.19 4.29 -15.22
CA PHE A 298 -15.51 4.21 -16.62
C PHE A 298 -14.63 3.17 -17.33
N ILE A 299 -15.25 2.36 -18.17
CA ILE A 299 -14.54 1.26 -18.87
C ILE A 299 -13.52 1.80 -19.87
N GLU A 300 -13.78 2.95 -20.46
CA GLU A 300 -12.86 3.62 -21.39
C GLU A 300 -11.56 4.03 -20.68
N LEU A 301 -11.67 4.60 -19.46
CA LEU A 301 -10.50 4.94 -18.66
C LEU A 301 -9.74 3.69 -18.21
N LYS A 302 -10.45 2.60 -17.87
CA LYS A 302 -9.79 1.31 -17.59
C LYS A 302 -8.99 0.82 -18.78
N LEU A 303 -9.56 0.86 -19.99
CA LEU A 303 -8.85 0.46 -21.22
C LEU A 303 -7.67 1.37 -21.51
N ALA A 304 -7.81 2.69 -21.37
CA ALA A 304 -6.70 3.61 -21.57
C ALA A 304 -5.53 3.29 -20.61
N THR A 305 -5.82 3.13 -19.31
CA THR A 305 -4.81 2.78 -18.31
C THR A 305 -4.19 1.40 -18.60
N LEU A 306 -5.00 0.43 -19.02
CA LEU A 306 -4.53 -0.90 -19.42
C LEU A 306 -3.55 -0.83 -20.60
N ILE A 307 -3.85 -0.05 -21.63
CA ILE A 307 -2.98 0.15 -22.78
C ILE A 307 -1.65 0.80 -22.37
N ILE A 308 -1.71 1.80 -21.49
CA ILE A 308 -0.50 2.45 -20.94
C ILE A 308 0.35 1.42 -20.17
N ALA A 309 -0.28 0.55 -19.36
CA ALA A 309 0.42 -0.50 -18.63
C ALA A 309 1.07 -1.53 -19.59
N TYR A 310 0.39 -1.89 -20.68
CA TYR A 310 0.98 -2.73 -21.72
C TYR A 310 2.20 -2.07 -22.37
N GLU A 311 2.05 -0.85 -22.83
CA GLU A 311 3.13 -0.14 -23.51
C GLU A 311 4.35 0.02 -22.60
N GLN A 312 4.14 0.32 -21.33
CA GLN A 312 5.19 0.43 -20.34
C GLN A 312 5.90 -0.91 -20.13
N LEU A 313 5.16 -1.97 -19.73
CA LEU A 313 5.75 -3.27 -19.39
C LEU A 313 6.43 -3.91 -20.60
N LEU A 314 5.77 -3.94 -21.77
CA LEU A 314 6.32 -4.56 -22.98
C LEU A 314 7.58 -3.84 -23.47
N THR A 315 7.56 -2.51 -23.49
CA THR A 315 8.71 -1.71 -23.92
C THR A 315 9.92 -1.96 -23.03
N LYS A 316 9.73 -1.88 -21.71
CA LYS A 316 10.80 -2.10 -20.74
C LYS A 316 11.36 -3.53 -20.81
N TYR A 317 10.48 -4.53 -20.90
CA TYR A 317 10.91 -5.93 -20.97
C TYR A 317 11.64 -6.26 -22.29
N LEU A 318 11.21 -5.71 -23.42
CA LEU A 318 11.89 -5.89 -24.69
C LEU A 318 13.28 -5.26 -24.71
N LEU A 319 13.40 -4.04 -24.16
CA LEU A 319 14.71 -3.39 -23.95
C LEU A 319 15.63 -4.24 -23.07
N TYR A 320 15.14 -4.68 -21.91
CA TYR A 320 15.86 -5.57 -21.00
C TYR A 320 16.31 -6.86 -21.69
N SER A 321 15.49 -7.38 -22.61
CA SER A 321 15.79 -8.60 -23.40
C SER A 321 16.70 -8.35 -24.59
N GLY A 322 17.21 -7.13 -24.80
CA GLY A 322 18.11 -6.77 -25.90
C GLY A 322 17.41 -6.64 -27.27
N VAL A 323 16.09 -6.48 -27.28
CA VAL A 323 15.34 -6.29 -28.54
C VAL A 323 15.41 -4.82 -28.97
N ASP A 324 15.74 -4.58 -30.23
CA ASP A 324 15.73 -3.26 -30.84
C ASP A 324 14.27 -2.75 -30.99
N ILE A 325 13.87 -1.87 -30.04
CA ILE A 325 12.50 -1.35 -29.99
C ILE A 325 12.23 -0.23 -30.99
N GLU A 326 13.26 0.40 -31.60
CA GLU A 326 13.06 1.46 -32.59
C GLU A 326 12.34 0.95 -33.84
N LYS A 327 12.43 -0.36 -34.09
CA LYS A 327 11.71 -1.05 -35.17
C LYS A 327 10.31 -1.50 -34.81
N LEU A 328 9.87 -1.27 -33.55
CA LEU A 328 8.56 -1.71 -33.04
C LEU A 328 7.66 -0.48 -32.78
N GLU A 329 7.03 0.00 -33.82
CA GLU A 329 6.26 1.25 -33.80
C GLU A 329 4.96 1.20 -32.97
N ASN A 330 4.42 0.02 -32.70
CA ASN A 330 3.12 -0.12 -32.06
C ASN A 330 3.03 -1.33 -31.13
N ILE A 331 1.98 -1.34 -30.30
CA ILE A 331 1.71 -2.38 -29.30
C ILE A 331 1.58 -3.78 -29.93
N GLN A 332 1.04 -3.89 -31.14
CA GLN A 332 0.88 -5.17 -31.84
C GLN A 332 2.23 -5.80 -32.20
N GLN A 333 3.17 -5.00 -32.69
CA GLN A 333 4.51 -5.45 -33.00
C GLN A 333 5.26 -5.84 -31.72
N LYS A 334 5.09 -5.10 -30.62
CA LYS A 334 5.66 -5.43 -29.31
C LYS A 334 5.10 -6.75 -28.77
N LEU A 335 3.78 -6.98 -28.88
CA LEU A 335 3.16 -8.27 -28.52
C LEU A 335 3.70 -9.42 -29.36
N GLY A 336 3.88 -9.21 -30.68
CA GLY A 336 4.50 -10.19 -31.56
C GLY A 336 5.94 -10.54 -31.17
N ALA A 337 6.74 -9.53 -30.78
CA ALA A 337 8.09 -9.74 -30.25
C ALA A 337 8.11 -10.50 -28.93
N ILE A 338 7.23 -10.14 -27.99
CA ILE A 338 7.05 -10.89 -26.72
C ILE A 338 6.64 -12.35 -26.99
N ASN A 339 5.74 -12.58 -27.95
CA ASN A 339 5.34 -13.93 -28.30
C ASN A 339 6.50 -14.78 -28.83
N LYS A 340 7.42 -14.19 -29.60
CA LYS A 340 8.64 -14.87 -30.04
C LYS A 340 9.55 -15.26 -28.85
N LEU A 341 9.63 -14.40 -27.84
CA LEU A 341 10.42 -14.64 -26.64
C LEU A 341 9.79 -15.70 -25.71
N MET A 342 8.50 -15.58 -25.47
CA MET A 342 7.78 -16.37 -24.44
C MET A 342 6.96 -17.55 -25.01
N ARG A 343 6.66 -17.55 -26.30
CA ARG A 343 5.94 -18.60 -27.04
C ARG A 343 4.55 -18.96 -26.49
N PHE A 344 3.74 -17.98 -26.09
CA PHE A 344 2.45 -18.31 -25.46
C PHE A 344 1.28 -17.37 -25.78
N ILE A 345 1.46 -16.28 -26.53
CA ILE A 345 0.37 -15.32 -26.79
C ILE A 345 -0.65 -15.95 -27.76
N PRO A 346 -1.95 -15.99 -27.40
CA PRO A 346 -3.00 -16.53 -28.27
C PRO A 346 -3.08 -15.79 -29.61
N LYS A 347 -3.44 -16.52 -30.68
CA LYS A 347 -3.61 -15.96 -32.03
C LYS A 347 -4.61 -14.81 -32.12
N VAL A 348 -5.64 -14.81 -31.28
CA VAL A 348 -6.73 -13.80 -31.23
C VAL A 348 -6.24 -12.37 -31.13
N LEU A 349 -5.03 -12.14 -30.66
CA LEU A 349 -4.47 -10.80 -30.43
C LEU A 349 -3.58 -10.32 -31.56
N GLN A 350 -3.48 -11.08 -32.66
CA GLN A 350 -2.58 -10.76 -33.77
C GLN A 350 -3.21 -9.81 -34.83
N ASP A 351 -4.52 -9.58 -34.79
CA ASP A 351 -5.28 -8.97 -35.91
C ASP A 351 -5.44 -7.46 -35.85
N GLY A 352 -4.60 -6.74 -35.08
CA GLY A 352 -4.64 -5.27 -35.05
C GLY A 352 -5.82 -4.65 -34.28
N GLU A 353 -6.74 -5.46 -33.75
CA GLU A 353 -7.94 -4.98 -33.06
C GLU A 353 -7.62 -4.07 -31.88
N LEU A 354 -6.59 -4.38 -31.10
CA LEU A 354 -6.19 -3.52 -29.98
C LEU A 354 -5.72 -2.15 -30.44
N ARG A 355 -4.98 -2.09 -31.55
CA ARG A 355 -4.47 -0.83 -32.11
C ARG A 355 -5.57 0.00 -32.76
N ASP A 356 -6.21 -0.56 -33.77
CA ASP A 356 -7.09 0.18 -34.67
C ASP A 356 -8.54 0.20 -34.18
N GLY A 357 -8.99 -0.85 -33.53
CA GLY A 357 -10.34 -0.96 -32.99
C GLY A 357 -10.54 -0.38 -31.60
N VAL A 358 -9.48 -0.24 -30.81
CA VAL A 358 -9.58 0.20 -29.41
C VAL A 358 -8.68 1.39 -29.12
N ARG A 359 -7.34 1.23 -29.25
CA ARG A 359 -6.37 2.26 -28.84
C ARG A 359 -6.54 3.56 -29.61
N ASN A 360 -6.49 3.49 -30.93
CA ASN A 360 -6.53 4.72 -31.74
C ASN A 360 -7.84 5.48 -31.56
N PRO A 361 -9.04 4.88 -31.66
CA PRO A 361 -10.28 5.59 -31.37
C PRO A 361 -10.31 6.18 -29.97
N LEU A 362 -9.95 5.38 -28.94
CA LEU A 362 -9.99 5.82 -27.56
C LEU A 362 -9.13 7.06 -27.30
N PHE A 363 -7.88 7.07 -27.80
CA PHE A 363 -6.96 8.20 -27.57
C PHE A 363 -7.21 9.41 -28.47
N HIS A 364 -7.85 9.23 -29.64
CA HIS A 364 -8.16 10.34 -30.52
C HIS A 364 -9.54 10.94 -30.31
N THR A 365 -10.54 10.14 -29.94
CA THR A 365 -11.94 10.59 -29.82
C THR A 365 -12.53 10.44 -28.43
N GLY A 366 -11.81 9.78 -27.50
CA GLY A 366 -12.31 9.49 -26.15
C GLY A 366 -13.34 8.37 -26.10
N SER A 367 -13.65 7.70 -27.20
CA SER A 367 -14.68 6.67 -27.28
C SER A 367 -14.25 5.52 -28.21
N ILE A 368 -14.93 4.38 -28.08
CA ILE A 368 -14.72 3.22 -28.96
C ILE A 368 -15.98 3.07 -29.80
N PRO A 369 -15.98 3.57 -31.03
CA PRO A 369 -17.16 3.54 -31.91
C PRO A 369 -17.48 2.10 -32.33
N PHE A 370 -18.75 1.87 -32.66
CA PHE A 370 -19.26 0.60 -33.20
C PHE A 370 -19.16 -0.64 -32.30
N LYS A 371 -18.90 -0.47 -30.99
CA LYS A 371 -18.89 -1.56 -30.01
C LYS A 371 -19.90 -1.30 -28.90
N THR A 372 -20.57 -2.36 -28.49
CA THR A 372 -21.46 -2.34 -27.31
C THR A 372 -20.65 -2.33 -26.03
N ASN A 373 -21.27 -1.93 -24.92
CA ASN A 373 -20.63 -1.97 -23.60
C ASN A 373 -20.19 -3.39 -23.20
N GLU A 374 -20.90 -4.42 -23.65
CA GLU A 374 -20.54 -5.82 -23.39
C GLU A 374 -19.29 -6.25 -24.16
N GLU A 375 -19.19 -5.88 -25.44
CA GLU A 375 -18.00 -6.13 -26.26
C GLU A 375 -16.78 -5.40 -25.67
N ILE A 376 -16.94 -4.14 -25.28
CA ILE A 376 -15.86 -3.36 -24.64
C ILE A 376 -15.39 -4.02 -23.33
N ARG A 377 -16.33 -4.54 -22.52
CA ARG A 377 -16.00 -5.28 -21.31
C ARG A 377 -15.26 -6.60 -21.59
N SER A 378 -15.69 -7.35 -22.59
CA SER A 378 -15.00 -8.59 -22.98
C SER A 378 -13.56 -8.31 -23.40
N ILE A 379 -13.36 -7.32 -24.25
CA ILE A 379 -12.03 -6.86 -24.67
C ILE A 379 -11.18 -6.47 -23.46
N TYR A 380 -11.74 -5.68 -22.53
CA TYR A 380 -11.03 -5.28 -21.33
C TYR A 380 -10.55 -6.48 -20.51
N PHE A 381 -11.42 -7.46 -20.24
CA PHE A 381 -11.04 -8.63 -19.44
C PHE A 381 -10.03 -9.53 -20.14
N GLU A 382 -10.16 -9.74 -21.45
CA GLU A 382 -9.22 -10.52 -22.24
C GLU A 382 -7.81 -9.93 -22.23
N TYR A 383 -7.72 -8.62 -22.49
CA TYR A 383 -6.43 -7.94 -22.48
C TYR A 383 -5.84 -7.80 -21.08
N GLN A 384 -6.66 -7.58 -20.05
CA GLN A 384 -6.20 -7.57 -18.67
C GLN A 384 -5.62 -8.94 -18.27
N ASP A 385 -6.33 -10.02 -18.57
CA ASP A 385 -5.89 -11.38 -18.28
C ASP A 385 -4.54 -11.68 -18.95
N LEU A 386 -4.41 -11.33 -20.22
CA LEU A 386 -3.16 -11.50 -20.96
C LEU A 386 -2.01 -10.68 -20.35
N LEU A 387 -2.23 -9.41 -20.00
CA LEU A 387 -1.20 -8.57 -19.38
C LEU A 387 -0.69 -9.19 -18.08
N MET A 388 -1.62 -9.68 -17.23
CA MET A 388 -1.24 -10.31 -15.97
C MET A 388 -0.46 -11.62 -16.19
N ARG A 389 -0.82 -12.41 -17.21
CA ARG A 389 -0.04 -13.60 -17.58
C ARG A 389 1.35 -13.26 -18.08
N ILE A 390 1.51 -12.21 -18.88
CA ILE A 390 2.82 -11.72 -19.32
C ILE A 390 3.65 -11.31 -18.10
N TYR A 391 3.08 -10.51 -17.20
CA TYR A 391 3.76 -10.10 -15.98
C TYR A 391 4.22 -11.30 -15.14
N LEU A 392 3.33 -12.26 -14.87
CA LEU A 392 3.65 -13.44 -14.08
C LEU A 392 4.80 -14.25 -14.70
N ARG A 393 4.84 -14.36 -16.03
CA ARG A 393 5.95 -15.03 -16.72
C ARG A 393 7.25 -14.25 -16.67
N ILE A 394 7.19 -12.93 -16.76
CA ILE A 394 8.37 -12.05 -16.60
C ILE A 394 9.03 -12.26 -15.25
N ILE A 395 8.26 -12.38 -14.18
CA ILE A 395 8.76 -12.67 -12.84
C ILE A 395 9.00 -14.17 -12.59
N ASN A 396 9.01 -14.99 -13.64
CA ASN A 396 9.28 -16.42 -13.60
C ASN A 396 8.28 -17.25 -12.76
N TYR A 397 7.01 -16.82 -12.71
CA TYR A 397 5.95 -17.59 -12.06
C TYR A 397 5.24 -18.49 -13.05
N GLY A 398 5.33 -19.81 -12.86
CA GLY A 398 4.67 -20.82 -13.68
C GLY A 398 3.51 -21.54 -12.98
N GLY A 399 2.99 -20.98 -11.89
CA GLY A 399 1.86 -21.54 -11.14
C GLY A 399 0.50 -21.14 -11.73
N SER A 400 -0.52 -21.18 -10.88
CA SER A 400 -1.88 -20.79 -11.26
C SER A 400 -2.19 -19.35 -10.80
N TYR A 401 -3.10 -18.69 -11.51
CA TYR A 401 -3.62 -17.35 -11.19
C TYR A 401 -5.15 -17.33 -11.35
N ILE A 402 -5.81 -16.30 -10.84
CA ILE A 402 -7.27 -16.14 -10.96
C ILE A 402 -7.58 -15.34 -12.22
N SER A 403 -8.11 -16.03 -13.22
CA SER A 403 -8.58 -15.43 -14.47
C SER A 403 -9.95 -14.77 -14.28
N ARG A 404 -10.12 -13.59 -14.88
CA ARG A 404 -11.40 -12.86 -14.84
C ARG A 404 -12.30 -13.17 -16.02
N ILE A 405 -11.76 -13.72 -17.09
CA ILE A 405 -12.52 -14.14 -18.26
C ILE A 405 -13.51 -15.26 -17.87
N ASP A 406 -13.06 -16.22 -17.04
CA ASP A 406 -13.86 -17.36 -16.65
C ASP A 406 -14.35 -17.26 -15.20
N HIS A 407 -15.10 -16.24 -14.89
CA HIS A 407 -15.78 -16.06 -13.59
C HIS A 407 -14.88 -16.23 -12.36
N ASN A 408 -13.65 -15.73 -12.43
CA ASN A 408 -12.66 -15.83 -11.36
C ASN A 408 -12.24 -17.28 -11.04
N THR A 409 -12.10 -18.13 -12.03
CA THR A 409 -11.53 -19.47 -11.86
C THR A 409 -10.00 -19.45 -11.86
N SER A 410 -9.41 -20.47 -11.25
CA SER A 410 -7.96 -20.68 -11.28
C SER A 410 -7.54 -21.23 -12.64
N LYS A 411 -6.52 -20.63 -13.25
CA LYS A 411 -5.91 -21.06 -14.51
C LYS A 411 -4.39 -21.13 -14.39
N PRO A 412 -3.71 -21.98 -15.17
CA PRO A 412 -2.26 -21.95 -15.29
C PRO A 412 -1.80 -20.68 -16.04
N VAL A 413 -0.61 -20.19 -15.68
CA VAL A 413 0.05 -19.03 -16.30
C VAL A 413 0.56 -19.34 -17.70
#